data_d1ffaaa43529a65ab07529bbe26af89a
#
_entry.id   d1ffaaa43529a65ab07529bbe26af89a
#
_cell.length_a   1.000
_cell.length_b   1.000
_cell.length_c   1.000
_cell.angle_alpha   90.00
_cell.angle_beta   90.00
_cell.angle_gamma   90.00
#
_symmetry.space_group_name_H-M   'P 1'
#
loop_
_entity.id
_entity.type
_entity.pdbx_description
1 polymer ?
#
loop_
_entity_poly.entity_id
_entity_poly.type
_entity_poly.pdbx_seq_one_letter_code
_entity_poly.pdbx_strand_id
1 'polypeptide(L)'
;MQEFAELKGLSILYVEDNEDVSRVTAMVLEDYMGRVLLAKNGAQALEIFNTHNIDIILTDILMPKMSGIEFARLVRQGSHNAKCPIIIATAHTEVSYLLDAISLQVDGYILKPIDVKELLSTLHKAILPRLQAQEIHDKNLLLGAIATFVGGKKIEIIQFLFTHCDKDNMFYGSYEDIIEQLNVSKPTIVKTFRQLIEVGLLSKIRNKVYRINMPGS
;
A
#
# COMPACT_ATOMS: atom_id res chain seq x y z
N MET A 1 18.31 -6.85 7.70
CA MET A 1 17.06 -7.64 7.72
C MET A 1 15.79 -6.82 7.98
N GLN A 2 15.88 -5.50 8.19
CA GLN A 2 14.71 -4.61 8.38
C GLN A 2 14.19 -3.94 7.08
N GLU A 3 14.97 -3.93 6.01
CA GLU A 3 14.71 -3.10 4.81
C GLU A 3 13.46 -3.50 3.99
N PHE A 4 12.94 -4.73 4.16
CA PHE A 4 11.78 -5.25 3.41
C PHE A 4 10.79 -6.00 4.34
N ALA A 5 10.69 -5.58 5.60
CA ALA A 5 9.86 -6.26 6.60
C ALA A 5 8.37 -6.28 6.22
N GLU A 6 7.90 -5.25 5.51
CA GLU A 6 6.52 -5.11 5.05
C GLU A 6 6.10 -6.20 4.05
N LEU A 7 7.05 -6.80 3.33
CA LEU A 7 6.78 -7.88 2.38
C LEU A 7 6.38 -9.19 3.10
N LYS A 8 6.81 -9.40 4.35
CA LYS A 8 6.56 -10.63 5.11
C LYS A 8 5.08 -10.96 5.36
N GLY A 9 4.20 -9.99 5.30
CA GLY A 9 2.76 -10.19 5.45
C GLY A 9 2.01 -10.43 4.14
N LEU A 10 2.69 -10.36 2.98
CA LEU A 10 2.07 -10.31 1.66
C LEU A 10 2.13 -11.63 0.91
N SER A 11 1.11 -11.85 0.05
CA SER A 11 1.02 -12.99 -0.86
C SER A 11 1.46 -12.59 -2.27
N ILE A 12 2.45 -13.27 -2.82
CA ILE A 12 2.90 -13.07 -4.21
C ILE A 12 2.46 -14.22 -5.10
N LEU A 13 2.00 -13.89 -6.31
CA LEU A 13 1.83 -14.84 -7.41
C LEU A 13 3.01 -14.70 -8.37
N TYR A 14 3.86 -15.70 -8.40
CA TYR A 14 5.00 -15.75 -9.32
C TYR A 14 4.71 -16.69 -10.47
N VAL A 15 4.83 -16.15 -11.70
CA VAL A 15 4.47 -16.84 -12.95
C VAL A 15 5.71 -16.98 -13.82
N GLU A 16 6.14 -18.23 -14.02
CA GLU A 16 7.38 -18.58 -14.73
C GLU A 16 7.23 -19.98 -15.30
N ASP A 17 7.47 -20.16 -16.58
CA ASP A 17 7.37 -21.46 -17.25
C ASP A 17 8.63 -22.31 -17.12
N ASN A 18 9.79 -21.71 -16.89
CA ASN A 18 11.03 -22.40 -16.63
C ASN A 18 11.09 -22.89 -15.16
N GLU A 19 11.01 -24.20 -14.96
CA GLU A 19 10.95 -24.82 -13.63
C GLU A 19 12.18 -24.54 -12.76
N ASP A 20 13.39 -24.48 -13.34
CA ASP A 20 14.61 -24.21 -12.59
C ASP A 20 14.68 -22.75 -12.13
N VAL A 21 14.33 -21.82 -13.01
CA VAL A 21 14.25 -20.38 -12.67
C VAL A 21 13.15 -20.16 -11.63
N SER A 22 11.98 -20.77 -11.83
CA SER A 22 10.85 -20.70 -10.90
C SER A 22 11.25 -21.16 -9.52
N ARG A 23 11.90 -22.33 -9.39
CA ARG A 23 12.32 -22.89 -8.13
C ARG A 23 13.33 -22.00 -7.39
N VAL A 24 14.38 -21.53 -8.09
CA VAL A 24 15.42 -20.70 -7.46
C VAL A 24 14.85 -19.35 -7.00
N THR A 25 14.05 -18.71 -7.82
CA THR A 25 13.44 -17.42 -7.45
C THR A 25 12.40 -17.59 -6.33
N ALA A 26 11.62 -18.69 -6.35
CA ALA A 26 10.67 -19.00 -5.29
C ALA A 26 11.35 -19.15 -3.92
N MET A 27 12.48 -19.84 -3.83
CA MET A 27 13.25 -19.97 -2.59
C MET A 27 13.64 -18.60 -2.02
N VAL A 28 14.07 -17.69 -2.89
CA VAL A 28 14.39 -16.32 -2.45
C VAL A 28 13.13 -15.59 -1.98
N LEU A 29 12.02 -15.70 -2.72
CA LEU A 29 10.77 -15.05 -2.36
C LEU A 29 10.19 -15.56 -1.03
N GLU A 30 10.31 -16.87 -0.73
CA GLU A 30 9.85 -17.48 0.52
C GLU A 30 10.56 -16.92 1.77
N ASP A 31 11.82 -16.46 1.62
CA ASP A 31 12.55 -15.81 2.70
C ASP A 31 11.99 -14.41 3.06
N TYR A 32 11.30 -13.75 2.12
CA TYR A 32 10.85 -12.34 2.27
C TYR A 32 9.34 -12.16 2.22
N MET A 33 8.59 -13.10 1.64
CA MET A 33 7.13 -13.00 1.48
C MET A 33 6.39 -13.87 2.51
N GLY A 34 5.15 -13.52 2.82
CA GLY A 34 4.30 -14.32 3.69
C GLY A 34 3.77 -15.58 3.00
N ARG A 35 3.51 -15.49 1.70
CA ARG A 35 3.04 -16.62 0.89
C ARG A 35 3.51 -16.47 -0.56
N VAL A 36 4.02 -17.54 -1.14
CA VAL A 36 4.40 -17.62 -2.55
C VAL A 36 3.51 -18.64 -3.25
N LEU A 37 2.81 -18.19 -4.29
CA LEU A 37 2.02 -19.05 -5.18
C LEU A 37 2.70 -19.10 -6.55
N LEU A 38 2.77 -20.27 -7.14
CA LEU A 38 3.49 -20.49 -8.41
C LEU A 38 2.52 -20.86 -9.52
N ALA A 39 2.75 -20.32 -10.71
CA ALA A 39 2.07 -20.71 -11.94
C ALA A 39 3.07 -20.86 -13.08
N LYS A 40 2.80 -21.79 -14.01
CA LYS A 40 3.67 -22.10 -15.16
C LYS A 40 3.29 -21.37 -16.44
N ASN A 41 2.22 -20.62 -16.43
CA ASN A 41 1.72 -19.82 -17.56
C ASN A 41 0.60 -18.88 -17.10
N GLY A 42 0.24 -17.92 -17.95
CA GLY A 42 -0.78 -16.93 -17.62
C GLY A 42 -2.18 -17.51 -17.37
N ALA A 43 -2.55 -18.64 -18.01
CA ALA A 43 -3.85 -19.27 -17.79
C ALA A 43 -3.98 -19.83 -16.36
N GLN A 44 -2.97 -20.58 -15.91
CA GLN A 44 -2.92 -21.06 -14.53
C GLN A 44 -2.83 -19.89 -13.52
N ALA A 45 -2.06 -18.86 -13.87
CA ALA A 45 -1.97 -17.65 -13.05
C ALA A 45 -3.33 -16.98 -12.84
N LEU A 46 -4.14 -16.90 -13.90
CA LEU A 46 -5.47 -16.30 -13.84
C LEU A 46 -6.43 -17.13 -12.95
N GLU A 47 -6.36 -18.45 -13.00
CA GLU A 47 -7.14 -19.32 -12.10
C GLU A 47 -6.77 -19.10 -10.63
N ILE A 48 -5.45 -19.06 -10.32
CA ILE A 48 -4.96 -18.80 -8.96
C ILE A 48 -5.36 -17.40 -8.51
N PHE A 49 -5.19 -16.39 -9.37
CA PHE A 49 -5.54 -15.01 -9.07
C PHE A 49 -7.02 -14.83 -8.74
N ASN A 50 -7.91 -15.53 -9.42
CA ASN A 50 -9.35 -15.45 -9.18
C ASN A 50 -9.82 -16.21 -7.94
N THR A 51 -9.02 -17.14 -7.41
CA THR A 51 -9.40 -18.01 -6.27
C THR A 51 -8.65 -17.69 -4.98
N HIS A 52 -7.59 -16.88 -5.05
CA HIS A 52 -6.75 -16.53 -3.91
C HIS A 52 -6.58 -15.03 -3.76
N ASN A 53 -6.38 -14.57 -2.54
CA ASN A 53 -5.99 -13.18 -2.29
C ASN A 53 -4.51 -13.02 -2.63
N ILE A 54 -4.24 -12.24 -3.67
CA ILE A 54 -2.89 -11.91 -4.16
C ILE A 54 -2.65 -10.42 -3.94
N ASP A 55 -1.53 -10.11 -3.31
CA ASP A 55 -1.12 -8.73 -3.03
C ASP A 55 -0.23 -8.16 -4.13
N ILE A 56 0.56 -9.00 -4.80
CA ILE A 56 1.48 -8.61 -5.86
C ILE A 56 1.69 -9.76 -6.85
N ILE A 57 1.89 -9.41 -8.12
CA ILE A 57 2.17 -10.35 -9.20
C ILE A 57 3.59 -10.09 -9.72
N LEU A 58 4.36 -11.18 -9.89
CA LEU A 58 5.62 -11.20 -10.63
C LEU A 58 5.46 -12.19 -11.79
N THR A 59 5.64 -11.76 -13.03
CA THR A 59 5.41 -12.61 -14.21
C THR A 59 6.47 -12.45 -15.27
N ASP A 60 6.86 -13.55 -15.92
CA ASP A 60 7.56 -13.46 -17.20
C ASP A 60 6.58 -13.03 -18.32
N ILE A 61 7.11 -12.55 -19.43
CA ILE A 61 6.35 -12.16 -20.62
C ILE A 61 6.04 -13.38 -21.47
N LEU A 62 7.07 -14.12 -21.89
CA LEU A 62 6.93 -15.21 -22.85
C LEU A 62 6.75 -16.54 -22.15
N MET A 63 5.53 -17.04 -22.20
CA MET A 63 5.15 -18.31 -21.60
C MET A 63 4.17 -19.03 -22.53
N PRO A 64 4.11 -20.37 -22.48
CA PRO A 64 3.15 -21.15 -23.28
C PRO A 64 1.71 -20.87 -22.84
N LYS A 65 0.75 -21.12 -23.74
CA LYS A 65 -0.71 -20.98 -23.56
C LYS A 65 -1.21 -19.54 -23.44
N MET A 66 -0.69 -18.77 -22.50
CA MET A 66 -1.03 -17.38 -22.24
C MET A 66 0.21 -16.65 -21.75
N SER A 67 0.58 -15.57 -22.44
CA SER A 67 1.71 -14.71 -22.09
C SER A 67 1.43 -13.90 -20.80
N GLY A 68 2.50 -13.39 -20.17
CA GLY A 68 2.36 -12.50 -19.02
C GLY A 68 1.67 -11.17 -19.33
N ILE A 69 1.85 -10.67 -20.57
CA ILE A 69 1.15 -9.46 -21.04
C ILE A 69 -0.37 -9.71 -21.19
N GLU A 70 -0.77 -10.85 -21.78
CA GLU A 70 -2.18 -11.22 -21.87
C GLU A 70 -2.80 -11.42 -20.48
N PHE A 71 -2.11 -12.11 -19.58
CA PHE A 71 -2.51 -12.27 -18.21
C PHE A 71 -2.68 -10.92 -17.51
N ALA A 72 -1.70 -10.02 -17.60
CA ALA A 72 -1.76 -8.69 -17.02
C ALA A 72 -2.96 -7.88 -17.56
N ARG A 73 -3.25 -7.99 -18.86
CA ARG A 73 -4.41 -7.35 -19.48
C ARG A 73 -5.73 -7.85 -18.89
N LEU A 74 -5.86 -9.17 -18.71
CA LEU A 74 -7.05 -9.76 -18.10
C LEU A 74 -7.22 -9.35 -16.65
N VAL A 75 -6.13 -9.25 -15.87
CA VAL A 75 -6.16 -8.72 -14.50
C VAL A 75 -6.65 -7.27 -14.49
N ARG A 76 -6.14 -6.41 -15.36
CA ARG A 76 -6.54 -4.99 -15.44
C ARG A 76 -8.00 -4.79 -15.90
N GLN A 77 -8.53 -5.69 -16.74
CA GLN A 77 -9.91 -5.66 -17.21
C GLN A 77 -10.90 -6.35 -16.26
N GLY A 78 -10.40 -7.15 -15.33
CA GLY A 78 -11.23 -7.90 -14.39
C GLY A 78 -11.86 -7.00 -13.30
N SER A 79 -12.90 -7.52 -12.66
CA SER A 79 -13.54 -6.87 -11.50
C SER A 79 -12.84 -7.20 -10.18
N HIS A 80 -12.11 -8.32 -10.13
CA HIS A 80 -11.39 -8.78 -8.95
C HIS A 80 -9.99 -8.18 -8.92
N ASN A 81 -9.72 -7.33 -7.93
CA ASN A 81 -8.39 -6.76 -7.64
C ASN A 81 -7.62 -6.20 -8.87
N ALA A 82 -8.32 -5.49 -9.78
CA ALA A 82 -7.74 -4.95 -11.01
C ALA A 82 -6.53 -4.00 -10.78
N LYS A 83 -6.39 -3.47 -9.57
CA LYS A 83 -5.28 -2.62 -9.13
C LYS A 83 -4.15 -3.40 -8.43
N CYS A 84 -4.16 -4.73 -8.50
CA CYS A 84 -3.05 -5.53 -7.99
C CYS A 84 -1.74 -5.10 -8.64
N PRO A 85 -0.68 -4.79 -7.89
CA PRO A 85 0.62 -4.47 -8.47
C PRO A 85 1.14 -5.61 -9.33
N ILE A 86 1.62 -5.27 -10.53
CA ILE A 86 2.19 -6.23 -11.50
C ILE A 86 3.61 -5.82 -11.81
N ILE A 87 4.53 -6.74 -11.63
CA ILE A 87 5.93 -6.62 -12.04
C ILE A 87 6.21 -7.64 -13.12
N ILE A 88 6.86 -7.19 -14.18
CA ILE A 88 7.34 -8.06 -15.27
C ILE A 88 8.83 -8.35 -15.05
N ALA A 89 9.20 -9.64 -15.08
CA ALA A 89 10.58 -10.09 -15.04
C ALA A 89 10.88 -10.93 -16.30
N THR A 90 11.67 -10.40 -17.23
CA THR A 90 11.89 -11.04 -18.52
C THR A 90 13.30 -10.92 -19.05
N ALA A 91 13.73 -11.88 -19.86
CA ALA A 91 14.98 -11.80 -20.63
C ALA A 91 14.82 -10.99 -21.95
N HIS A 92 13.61 -10.62 -22.32
CA HIS A 92 13.28 -9.97 -23.57
C HIS A 92 13.27 -8.46 -23.45
N THR A 93 14.02 -7.78 -24.32
CA THR A 93 14.24 -6.33 -24.31
C THR A 93 13.59 -5.63 -25.50
N GLU A 94 12.73 -6.31 -26.24
CA GLU A 94 12.04 -5.72 -27.37
C GLU A 94 11.12 -4.57 -26.94
N VAL A 95 11.23 -3.48 -27.68
CA VAL A 95 10.48 -2.23 -27.39
C VAL A 95 8.97 -2.45 -27.33
N SER A 96 8.45 -3.40 -28.14
CA SER A 96 7.03 -3.74 -28.16
C SER A 96 6.52 -4.19 -26.79
N TYR A 97 7.26 -5.07 -26.10
CA TYR A 97 6.87 -5.56 -24.77
C TYR A 97 6.93 -4.46 -23.71
N LEU A 98 7.90 -3.56 -23.82
CA LEU A 98 7.99 -2.41 -22.93
C LEU A 98 6.80 -1.45 -23.13
N LEU A 99 6.40 -1.19 -24.38
CA LEU A 99 5.23 -0.36 -24.69
C LEU A 99 3.92 -1.00 -24.19
N ASP A 100 3.77 -2.32 -24.35
CA ASP A 100 2.62 -3.06 -23.80
C ASP A 100 2.58 -2.95 -22.26
N ALA A 101 3.71 -3.16 -21.59
CA ALA A 101 3.84 -3.02 -20.13
C ALA A 101 3.44 -1.62 -19.65
N ILE A 102 3.92 -0.57 -20.32
CA ILE A 102 3.55 0.82 -20.02
C ILE A 102 2.05 1.04 -20.23
N SER A 103 1.47 0.56 -21.31
CA SER A 103 0.04 0.71 -21.62
C SER A 103 -0.86 0.04 -20.58
N LEU A 104 -0.39 -1.05 -19.98
CA LEU A 104 -1.07 -1.81 -18.94
C LEU A 104 -0.81 -1.25 -17.53
N GLN A 105 0.00 -0.17 -17.43
CA GLN A 105 0.37 0.43 -16.16
C GLN A 105 0.93 -0.62 -15.18
N VAL A 106 1.93 -1.40 -15.63
CA VAL A 106 2.64 -2.29 -14.72
C VAL A 106 3.49 -1.47 -13.76
N ASP A 107 3.64 -1.98 -12.55
CA ASP A 107 4.25 -1.25 -11.43
C ASP A 107 5.78 -1.43 -11.37
N GLY A 108 6.32 -2.37 -12.17
CA GLY A 108 7.75 -2.61 -12.27
C GLY A 108 8.15 -3.47 -13.45
N TYR A 109 9.42 -3.37 -13.85
CA TYR A 109 10.02 -4.14 -14.92
C TYR A 109 11.45 -4.52 -14.51
N ILE A 110 11.80 -5.80 -14.59
CA ILE A 110 13.10 -6.36 -14.18
C ILE A 110 13.65 -7.15 -15.35
N LEU A 111 14.91 -6.94 -15.67
CA LEU A 111 15.62 -7.74 -16.68
C LEU A 111 16.26 -8.96 -16.03
N LYS A 112 16.10 -10.14 -16.66
CA LYS A 112 16.80 -11.35 -16.27
C LYS A 112 18.27 -11.30 -16.78
N PRO A 113 19.27 -11.78 -16.02
CA PRO A 113 19.14 -12.53 -14.77
C PRO A 113 18.71 -11.62 -13.60
N ILE A 114 17.80 -12.13 -12.75
CA ILE A 114 17.24 -11.37 -11.64
C ILE A 114 18.28 -11.16 -10.55
N ASP A 115 18.59 -9.90 -10.25
CA ASP A 115 19.31 -9.52 -9.03
C ASP A 115 18.34 -9.48 -7.84
N VAL A 116 18.68 -10.14 -6.74
CA VAL A 116 17.81 -10.28 -5.56
C VAL A 116 17.47 -8.91 -4.95
N LYS A 117 18.44 -8.00 -4.88
CA LYS A 117 18.23 -6.68 -4.29
C LYS A 117 17.33 -5.82 -5.18
N GLU A 118 17.52 -5.89 -6.50
CA GLU A 118 16.65 -5.22 -7.47
C GLU A 118 15.22 -5.75 -7.39
N LEU A 119 15.05 -7.08 -7.33
CA LEU A 119 13.75 -7.74 -7.16
C LEU A 119 13.02 -7.22 -5.92
N LEU A 120 13.65 -7.32 -4.75
CA LEU A 120 13.04 -6.92 -3.49
C LEU A 120 12.73 -5.41 -3.44
N SER A 121 13.63 -4.57 -3.97
CA SER A 121 13.41 -3.13 -4.06
C SER A 121 12.24 -2.80 -4.98
N THR A 122 12.09 -3.50 -6.11
CA THR A 122 11.00 -3.29 -7.07
C THR A 122 9.67 -3.78 -6.48
N LEU A 123 9.63 -4.95 -5.84
CA LEU A 123 8.45 -5.44 -5.10
C LEU A 123 8.00 -4.45 -4.03
N HIS A 124 8.93 -3.98 -3.21
CA HIS A 124 8.63 -3.02 -2.15
C HIS A 124 8.07 -1.71 -2.70
N LYS A 125 8.70 -1.14 -3.73
CA LYS A 125 8.22 0.10 -4.38
C LYS A 125 6.82 -0.05 -4.98
N ALA A 126 6.52 -1.20 -5.59
CA ALA A 126 5.23 -1.46 -6.22
C ALA A 126 4.09 -1.58 -5.20
N ILE A 127 4.36 -2.14 -4.01
CA ILE A 127 3.33 -2.34 -2.98
C ILE A 127 3.13 -1.13 -2.06
N LEU A 128 4.13 -0.27 -1.92
CA LEU A 128 4.14 0.83 -0.96
C LEU A 128 2.92 1.76 -1.05
N PRO A 129 2.44 2.21 -2.24
CA PRO A 129 1.24 3.04 -2.33
C PRO A 129 -0.01 2.34 -1.77
N ARG A 130 -0.12 1.02 -1.96
CA ARG A 130 -1.26 0.22 -1.46
C ARG A 130 -1.22 0.08 0.06
N LEU A 131 -0.05 -0.17 0.64
CA LEU A 131 0.13 -0.23 2.09
C LEU A 131 -0.21 1.10 2.76
N GLN A 132 0.25 2.22 2.19
CA GLN A 132 -0.07 3.55 2.68
C GLN A 132 -1.57 3.85 2.60
N ALA A 133 -2.22 3.50 1.49
CA ALA A 133 -3.67 3.68 1.34
C ALA A 133 -4.46 2.84 2.36
N GLN A 134 -4.02 1.60 2.62
CA GLN A 134 -4.63 0.73 3.63
C GLN A 134 -4.48 1.30 5.04
N GLU A 135 -3.29 1.77 5.39
CA GLU A 135 -3.02 2.39 6.70
C GLU A 135 -3.92 3.61 6.95
N ILE A 136 -4.10 4.47 5.92
CA ILE A 136 -5.00 5.62 6.00
C ILE A 136 -6.45 5.15 6.17
N HIS A 137 -6.86 4.13 5.44
CA HIS A 137 -8.21 3.56 5.53
C HIS A 137 -8.49 3.02 6.93
N ASP A 138 -7.58 2.24 7.49
CA ASP A 138 -7.71 1.63 8.82
C ASP A 138 -7.75 2.70 9.94
N LYS A 139 -6.92 3.74 9.82
CA LYS A 139 -6.97 4.91 10.71
C LYS A 139 -8.32 5.62 10.65
N ASN A 140 -8.86 5.83 9.45
CA ASN A 140 -10.18 6.47 9.27
C ASN A 140 -11.33 5.60 9.81
N LEU A 141 -11.26 4.29 9.67
CA LEU A 141 -12.22 3.34 10.22
C LEU A 141 -12.20 3.36 11.74
N LEU A 142 -11.02 3.34 12.35
CA LEU A 142 -10.84 3.45 13.81
C LEU A 142 -11.39 4.78 14.33
N LEU A 143 -11.07 5.89 13.68
CA LEU A 143 -11.61 7.20 14.02
C LEU A 143 -13.13 7.24 13.89
N GLY A 144 -13.70 6.64 12.84
CA GLY A 144 -15.14 6.50 12.65
C GLY A 144 -15.82 5.69 13.75
N ALA A 145 -15.20 4.59 14.17
CA ALA A 145 -15.71 3.76 15.27
C ALA A 145 -15.68 4.54 16.61
N ILE A 146 -14.57 5.20 16.93
CA ILE A 146 -14.47 6.07 18.10
C ILE A 146 -15.51 7.20 18.03
N ALA A 147 -15.81 7.72 16.81
CA ALA A 147 -16.83 8.72 16.53
C ALA A 147 -18.21 8.34 17.03
N THR A 148 -18.56 7.09 16.84
CA THR A 148 -19.86 6.56 17.22
C THR A 148 -20.04 6.52 18.73
N PHE A 149 -18.96 6.33 19.50
CA PHE A 149 -19.01 6.18 20.96
C PHE A 149 -18.75 7.48 21.75
N VAL A 150 -18.09 8.48 21.18
CA VAL A 150 -17.58 9.66 21.94
C VAL A 150 -18.36 10.96 21.65
N GLY A 151 -19.31 10.94 20.69
CA GLY A 151 -20.15 12.10 20.32
C GLY A 151 -19.50 13.05 19.29
N GLY A 152 -20.27 13.38 18.25
CA GLY A 152 -19.84 13.91 16.95
C GLY A 152 -18.84 15.08 16.95
N LYS A 153 -19.08 16.15 17.75
CA LYS A 153 -18.26 17.37 17.67
C LYS A 153 -16.80 17.23 18.11
N LYS A 154 -16.51 16.36 19.08
CA LYS A 154 -15.11 16.14 19.52
C LYS A 154 -14.30 15.44 18.43
N ILE A 155 -14.93 14.55 17.70
CA ILE A 155 -14.27 13.78 16.65
C ILE A 155 -14.10 14.59 15.40
N GLU A 156 -15.04 15.44 15.04
CA GLU A 156 -14.85 16.42 13.98
C GLU A 156 -13.57 17.24 14.23
N ILE A 157 -13.33 17.64 15.48
CA ILE A 157 -12.10 18.34 15.88
C ILE A 157 -10.86 17.44 15.72
N ILE A 158 -10.94 16.19 16.14
CA ILE A 158 -9.82 15.24 16.03
C ILE A 158 -9.52 14.96 14.55
N GLN A 159 -10.52 14.66 13.75
CA GLN A 159 -10.37 14.44 12.30
C GLN A 159 -9.77 15.67 11.62
N PHE A 160 -10.24 16.87 11.98
CA PHE A 160 -9.71 18.12 11.47
C PHE A 160 -8.21 18.27 11.75
N LEU A 161 -7.77 17.98 12.97
CA LEU A 161 -6.34 18.03 13.34
C LEU A 161 -5.52 17.05 12.49
N PHE A 162 -6.00 15.80 12.33
CA PHE A 162 -5.29 14.78 11.55
C PHE A 162 -5.23 15.09 10.05
N THR A 163 -6.25 15.73 9.49
CA THR A 163 -6.29 16.09 8.06
C THR A 163 -5.51 17.36 7.72
N HIS A 164 -5.24 18.22 8.73
CA HIS A 164 -4.57 19.50 8.54
C HIS A 164 -3.17 19.57 9.19
N CYS A 165 -2.60 18.45 9.62
CA CYS A 165 -1.20 18.39 10.05
C CYS A 165 -0.28 18.19 8.85
N ASP A 166 0.98 18.63 8.99
CA ASP A 166 2.03 18.41 8.02
C ASP A 166 2.67 17.01 8.14
N LYS A 167 3.73 16.79 7.35
CA LYS A 167 4.48 15.51 7.34
C LYS A 167 5.14 15.16 8.68
N ASP A 168 5.39 16.16 9.51
CA ASP A 168 6.01 16.02 10.83
C ASP A 168 4.93 15.94 11.94
N ASN A 169 3.67 15.69 11.58
CA ASN A 169 2.50 15.65 12.43
C ASN A 169 2.26 16.97 13.20
N MET A 170 2.67 18.10 12.60
CA MET A 170 2.50 19.42 13.19
C MET A 170 1.23 20.09 12.66
N PHE A 171 0.38 20.54 13.55
CA PHE A 171 -0.78 21.37 13.25
C PHE A 171 -0.47 22.84 13.55
N TYR A 172 -0.68 23.70 12.55
CA TYR A 172 -0.51 25.15 12.62
C TYR A 172 -1.88 25.81 12.45
N GLY A 173 -2.48 26.24 13.53
CA GLY A 173 -3.80 26.87 13.46
C GLY A 173 -4.29 27.37 14.82
N SER A 174 -5.25 28.29 14.76
CA SER A 174 -5.93 28.83 15.92
C SER A 174 -7.26 28.11 16.20
N TYR A 175 -7.83 28.36 17.36
CA TYR A 175 -9.20 27.87 17.67
C TYR A 175 -10.25 28.52 16.74
N GLU A 176 -9.99 29.74 16.31
CA GLU A 176 -10.85 30.49 15.39
C GLU A 176 -10.95 29.78 14.04
N ASP A 177 -9.83 29.26 13.50
CA ASP A 177 -9.80 28.50 12.24
C ASP A 177 -10.66 27.22 12.32
N ILE A 178 -10.62 26.55 13.48
CA ILE A 178 -11.43 25.34 13.73
C ILE A 178 -12.92 25.68 13.88
N ILE A 179 -13.25 26.83 14.52
CA ILE A 179 -14.62 27.31 14.69
C ILE A 179 -15.25 27.57 13.33
N GLU A 180 -14.54 28.28 12.46
CA GLU A 180 -15.03 28.64 11.13
C GLU A 180 -15.31 27.41 10.26
N GLN A 181 -14.46 26.38 10.33
CA GLN A 181 -14.60 25.21 9.48
C GLN A 181 -15.58 24.15 10.01
N LEU A 182 -15.63 23.95 11.31
CA LEU A 182 -16.43 22.87 11.91
C LEU A 182 -17.73 23.34 12.58
N ASN A 183 -17.96 24.64 12.65
CA ASN A 183 -19.10 25.23 13.38
C ASN A 183 -19.22 24.66 14.81
N VAL A 184 -18.11 24.67 15.55
CA VAL A 184 -18.02 24.18 16.94
C VAL A 184 -17.73 25.33 17.89
N SER A 185 -18.22 25.21 19.12
CA SER A 185 -17.99 26.28 20.14
C SER A 185 -16.55 26.24 20.67
N LYS A 186 -15.98 27.40 20.97
CA LYS A 186 -14.64 27.53 21.57
C LYS A 186 -14.46 26.70 22.85
N PRO A 187 -15.42 26.63 23.80
CA PRO A 187 -15.32 25.76 24.95
C PRO A 187 -15.16 24.27 24.60
N THR A 188 -15.85 23.80 23.55
CA THR A 188 -15.74 22.41 23.06
C THR A 188 -14.33 22.13 22.56
N ILE A 189 -13.75 23.05 21.76
CA ILE A 189 -12.37 22.91 21.25
C ILE A 189 -11.38 22.88 22.43
N VAL A 190 -11.46 23.84 23.33
CA VAL A 190 -10.56 23.92 24.49
C VAL A 190 -10.61 22.66 25.34
N LYS A 191 -11.82 22.13 25.60
CA LYS A 191 -12.02 20.90 26.36
C LYS A 191 -11.42 19.68 25.62
N THR A 192 -11.63 19.59 24.32
CA THR A 192 -11.10 18.50 23.49
C THR A 192 -9.58 18.55 23.46
N PHE A 193 -8.97 19.71 23.20
CA PHE A 193 -7.52 19.88 23.18
C PHE A 193 -6.89 19.51 24.53
N ARG A 194 -7.50 19.93 25.67
CA ARG A 194 -7.04 19.56 26.99
C ARG A 194 -7.05 18.05 27.19
N GLN A 195 -8.14 17.38 26.84
CA GLN A 195 -8.26 15.92 26.92
C GLN A 195 -7.21 15.20 26.05
N LEU A 196 -6.98 15.68 24.82
CA LEU A 196 -5.96 15.10 23.93
C LEU A 196 -4.55 15.28 24.48
N ILE A 197 -4.26 16.40 25.16
CA ILE A 197 -2.98 16.65 25.83
C ILE A 197 -2.84 15.74 27.07
N GLU A 198 -3.87 15.61 27.89
CA GLU A 198 -3.87 14.76 29.09
C GLU A 198 -3.62 13.27 28.76
N VAL A 199 -4.16 12.77 27.64
CA VAL A 199 -3.91 11.38 27.18
C VAL A 199 -2.65 11.23 26.33
N GLY A 200 -1.88 12.31 26.13
CA GLY A 200 -0.62 12.28 25.40
C GLY A 200 -0.73 12.25 23.87
N LEU A 201 -1.93 12.35 23.31
CA LEU A 201 -2.15 12.35 21.84
C LEU A 201 -1.83 13.70 21.18
N LEU A 202 -1.80 14.79 21.95
CA LEU A 202 -1.48 16.13 21.48
C LEU A 202 -0.46 16.79 22.41
N SER A 203 0.54 17.44 21.84
CA SER A 203 1.51 18.26 22.59
C SER A 203 1.46 19.70 22.10
N LYS A 204 1.33 20.66 23.01
CA LYS A 204 1.43 22.07 22.68
C LYS A 204 2.90 22.47 22.61
N ILE A 205 3.39 22.84 21.42
CA ILE A 205 4.79 23.26 21.20
C ILE A 205 4.97 24.76 21.48
N ARG A 206 4.06 25.58 20.93
CA ARG A 206 3.99 27.04 21.16
C ARG A 206 2.59 27.55 20.83
N ASN A 207 2.38 28.86 20.88
CA ASN A 207 1.08 29.42 20.55
C ASN A 207 0.69 29.06 19.10
N LYS A 208 -0.53 28.55 18.90
CA LYS A 208 -1.09 28.09 17.61
C LYS A 208 -0.30 26.96 16.92
N VAL A 209 0.60 26.25 17.64
CA VAL A 209 1.38 25.14 17.10
C VAL A 209 1.28 23.93 18.02
N TYR A 210 0.81 22.84 17.50
CA TYR A 210 0.60 21.58 18.20
C TYR A 210 1.24 20.42 17.43
N ARG A 211 1.73 19.42 18.15
CA ARG A 211 2.19 18.15 17.57
C ARG A 211 1.21 17.05 17.92
N ILE A 212 0.83 16.26 16.90
CA ILE A 212 0.04 15.05 17.09
C ILE A 212 1.01 13.91 17.37
N ASN A 213 0.90 13.27 18.53
CA ASN A 213 1.77 12.17 18.93
C ASN A 213 1.11 10.85 18.45
N MET A 214 1.70 10.21 17.43
CA MET A 214 1.21 8.93 16.93
C MET A 214 1.68 7.79 17.83
N PRO A 215 0.83 6.80 18.14
CA PRO A 215 1.28 5.59 18.83
C PRO A 215 2.29 4.84 17.94
N GLY A 216 3.53 4.69 18.41
CA GLY A 216 4.57 3.94 17.69
C GLY A 216 5.56 4.75 16.85
N SER A 217 5.56 6.10 16.97
CA SER A 217 6.62 6.96 16.41
C SER A 217 7.75 7.18 17.42
#